data_4b8f7747ada69fa278f57653330cec94
#
_entry.id   4b8f7747ada69fa278f57653330cec94
#
_cell.length_a   1.000
_cell.length_b   1.000
_cell.length_c   1.000
_cell.angle_alpha   90.00
_cell.angle_beta   90.00
_cell.angle_gamma   90.00
#
_symmetry.space_group_name_H-M   'P 1'
#
loop_
_entity.id
_entity.type
_entity.pdbx_description
1 polymer ?
#
loop_
_entity_poly.entity_id
_entity_poly.type
_entity_poly.pdbx_seq_one_letter_code
_entity_poly.pdbx_strand_id
1 'polypeptide(L)'
;MNSGRTTPNSPIPSADPAPQLAFESWRILLDECGRKPSRKHVHLLRVSTLRLQAQLDHKLETRVAAHSAARAARCWNKHAEKLRDSLSAVREIDVFRDKLSVLRGTLDAPSGYSPRSSRACSRQIEELEVWLERERKIAAKKLVADLKHRKERLERLSVELETTQALGYSLLPVSSSSDVFKMYGEAIADFPKLDADCLHDFRKRIKNVRYLAELFAKTDPQTARLAAALKTMQGAVGEWHDWQELAQLASRQFRKRHKGGVLTRLLETLSEESLQKALECCQSQNAQLDYGIADTAARLQLVAPKPPVRSLDPVTQFDKRRLA
;
A
#
# COMPACT_ATOMS: atom_id res chain seq x y z
N MET A 1 5.69 -64.83 21.67
CA MET A 1 5.87 -64.16 20.35
C MET A 1 4.97 -62.94 20.34
N ASN A 2 5.56 -61.81 20.63
CA ASN A 2 4.86 -60.56 20.79
C ASN A 2 5.29 -59.60 19.65
N SER A 3 4.47 -59.49 18.62
CA SER A 3 4.74 -58.65 17.46
C SER A 3 4.22 -57.24 17.75
N GLY A 4 5.15 -56.33 18.06
CA GLY A 4 4.94 -54.89 18.16
C GLY A 4 4.54 -54.28 16.83
N ARG A 5 3.34 -53.73 16.74
CA ARG A 5 2.93 -52.84 15.64
C ARG A 5 3.51 -51.43 15.90
N THR A 6 4.48 -51.08 15.11
CA THR A 6 4.90 -49.69 14.93
C THR A 6 3.86 -48.94 14.12
N THR A 7 3.21 -47.92 14.69
CA THR A 7 2.35 -46.98 13.97
C THR A 7 3.19 -46.08 13.08
N PRO A 8 2.82 -45.86 11.81
CA PRO A 8 3.52 -44.95 10.97
C PRO A 8 3.36 -43.51 11.44
N ASN A 9 4.46 -42.84 11.59
CA ASN A 9 4.57 -41.40 11.87
C ASN A 9 3.80 -40.62 10.77
N SER A 10 2.74 -39.95 11.12
CA SER A 10 2.03 -39.03 10.20
C SER A 10 2.99 -37.90 9.81
N PRO A 11 3.10 -37.57 8.53
CA PRO A 11 3.95 -36.45 8.11
C PRO A 11 3.38 -35.15 8.71
N ILE A 12 4.25 -34.39 9.34
CA ILE A 12 3.98 -33.03 9.79
C ILE A 12 3.55 -32.24 8.54
N PRO A 13 2.40 -31.54 8.55
CA PRO A 13 1.99 -30.75 7.40
C PRO A 13 3.10 -29.76 7.06
N SER A 14 3.57 -29.82 5.82
CA SER A 14 4.57 -28.91 5.29
C SER A 14 4.06 -27.47 5.46
N ALA A 15 4.81 -26.66 6.16
CA ALA A 15 4.53 -25.22 6.26
C ALA A 15 4.34 -24.66 4.84
N ASP A 16 3.24 -23.90 4.64
CA ASP A 16 3.01 -23.22 3.37
C ASP A 16 4.27 -22.46 2.94
N PRO A 17 4.61 -22.49 1.65
CA PRO A 17 5.81 -21.84 1.17
C PRO A 17 5.75 -20.34 1.51
N ALA A 18 6.82 -19.84 2.12
CA ALA A 18 6.93 -18.43 2.47
C ALA A 18 6.66 -17.53 1.24
N PRO A 19 5.98 -16.38 1.41
CA PRO A 19 5.68 -15.48 0.31
C PRO A 19 6.97 -15.09 -0.43
N GLN A 20 6.99 -15.28 -1.75
CA GLN A 20 8.15 -14.97 -2.59
C GLN A 20 8.06 -13.57 -3.21
N LEU A 21 9.20 -12.92 -3.38
CA LEU A 21 9.31 -11.64 -4.07
C LEU A 21 9.06 -11.82 -5.57
N ALA A 22 8.16 -11.01 -6.14
CA ALA A 22 7.75 -11.12 -7.54
C ALA A 22 8.67 -10.32 -8.49
N PHE A 23 9.98 -10.53 -8.42
CA PHE A 23 10.95 -9.81 -9.26
C PHE A 23 10.85 -10.16 -10.74
N GLU A 24 10.54 -11.41 -11.09
CA GLU A 24 10.43 -11.84 -12.49
C GLU A 24 9.33 -11.03 -13.22
N SER A 25 8.13 -10.98 -12.68
CA SER A 25 7.04 -10.19 -13.25
C SER A 25 7.36 -8.69 -13.28
N TRP A 26 8.10 -8.19 -12.30
CA TRP A 26 8.56 -6.80 -12.26
C TRP A 26 9.58 -6.50 -13.38
N ARG A 27 10.53 -7.40 -13.68
CA ARG A 27 11.49 -7.23 -14.78
C ARG A 27 10.79 -7.20 -16.15
N ILE A 28 9.77 -8.04 -16.36
CA ILE A 28 8.95 -8.00 -17.58
C ILE A 28 8.30 -6.61 -17.74
N LEU A 29 7.68 -6.09 -16.67
CA LEU A 29 7.06 -4.76 -16.68
C LEU A 29 8.08 -3.63 -16.91
N LEU A 30 9.31 -3.78 -16.38
CA LEU A 30 10.41 -2.83 -16.58
C LEU A 30 10.76 -2.74 -18.07
N ASP A 31 10.85 -3.87 -18.76
CA ASP A 31 11.14 -3.96 -20.20
C ASP A 31 10.01 -3.41 -21.05
N GLU A 32 8.77 -3.77 -20.74
CA GLU A 32 7.60 -3.28 -21.45
C GLU A 32 7.46 -1.77 -21.35
N CYS A 33 7.68 -1.22 -20.14
CA CYS A 33 7.62 0.22 -19.89
C CYS A 33 8.77 0.96 -20.59
N GLY A 34 9.98 0.36 -20.64
CA GLY A 34 11.13 0.91 -21.33
C GLY A 34 10.92 1.00 -22.85
N ARG A 35 10.26 -0.01 -23.45
CA ARG A 35 9.91 0.00 -24.87
C ARG A 35 8.79 0.99 -25.21
N LYS A 36 7.73 1.00 -24.40
CA LYS A 36 6.56 1.85 -24.59
C LYS A 36 5.95 2.26 -23.24
N PRO A 37 6.22 3.49 -22.75
CA PRO A 37 5.66 3.98 -21.49
C PRO A 37 4.18 4.35 -21.64
N SER A 38 3.34 3.32 -21.94
CA SER A 38 1.90 3.47 -21.97
C SER A 38 1.35 3.68 -20.56
N ARG A 39 0.13 4.24 -20.46
CA ARG A 39 -0.56 4.41 -19.15
C ARG A 39 -0.61 3.12 -18.35
N LYS A 40 -0.93 1.99 -19.00
CA LYS A 40 -0.99 0.67 -18.38
C LYS A 40 0.38 0.24 -17.87
N HIS A 41 1.44 0.31 -18.68
CA HIS A 41 2.78 -0.12 -18.30
C HIS A 41 3.35 0.73 -17.17
N VAL A 42 3.19 2.05 -17.23
CA VAL A 42 3.62 2.98 -16.16
C VAL A 42 2.91 2.67 -14.85
N HIS A 43 1.58 2.47 -14.89
CA HIS A 43 0.81 2.13 -13.70
C HIS A 43 1.23 0.79 -13.09
N LEU A 44 1.31 -0.27 -13.90
CA LEU A 44 1.67 -1.60 -13.43
C LEU A 44 3.09 -1.65 -12.86
N LEU A 45 4.06 -1.07 -13.55
CA LEU A 45 5.44 -1.01 -13.09
C LEU A 45 5.55 -0.22 -11.78
N ARG A 46 4.85 0.92 -11.67
CA ARG A 46 4.83 1.73 -10.44
C ARG A 46 4.25 0.95 -9.26
N VAL A 47 3.12 0.25 -9.44
CA VAL A 47 2.49 -0.54 -8.38
C VAL A 47 3.37 -1.72 -7.98
N SER A 48 3.94 -2.44 -8.95
CA SER A 48 4.85 -3.56 -8.68
C SER A 48 6.11 -3.11 -7.94
N THR A 49 6.70 -1.96 -8.34
CA THR A 49 7.85 -1.37 -7.63
C THR A 49 7.50 -1.01 -6.18
N LEU A 50 6.34 -0.41 -5.94
CA LEU A 50 5.89 -0.06 -4.58
C LEU A 50 5.66 -1.30 -3.70
N ARG A 51 5.11 -2.38 -4.28
CA ARG A 51 4.93 -3.65 -3.57
C ARG A 51 6.27 -4.25 -3.16
N LEU A 52 7.22 -4.32 -4.09
CA LEU A 52 8.57 -4.81 -3.79
C LEU A 52 9.28 -3.95 -2.76
N GLN A 53 9.15 -2.62 -2.82
CA GLN A 53 9.71 -1.73 -1.82
C GLN A 53 9.14 -1.98 -0.42
N ALA A 54 7.81 -2.16 -0.31
CA ALA A 54 7.17 -2.48 0.97
C ALA A 54 7.63 -3.84 1.53
N GLN A 55 7.88 -4.81 0.64
CA GLN A 55 8.37 -6.14 1.00
C GLN A 55 9.85 -6.16 1.40
N LEU A 56 10.64 -5.24 0.85
CA LEU A 56 12.08 -5.09 1.13
C LEU A 56 12.37 -3.99 2.16
N ASP A 57 11.37 -3.53 2.91
CA ASP A 57 11.57 -2.41 3.83
C ASP A 57 12.58 -2.75 4.93
N HIS A 58 13.36 -1.79 5.27
CA HIS A 58 14.67 -1.72 5.94
C HIS A 58 14.77 -2.26 7.37
N LYS A 59 13.79 -2.94 7.91
CA LYS A 59 13.92 -3.72 9.15
C LYS A 59 14.80 -4.98 9.02
N LEU A 60 15.43 -5.17 7.87
CA LEU A 60 16.51 -6.13 7.66
C LEU A 60 17.71 -5.95 8.62
N GLU A 61 17.76 -4.86 9.38
CA GLU A 61 18.83 -4.56 10.33
C GLU A 61 18.82 -5.45 11.58
N THR A 62 17.72 -6.09 11.90
CA THR A 62 17.56 -6.83 13.16
C THR A 62 17.64 -8.35 13.03
N ARG A 63 17.68 -8.90 11.84
CA ARG A 63 17.89 -10.34 11.61
C ARG A 63 19.19 -10.56 10.85
N VAL A 64 19.97 -11.55 11.28
CA VAL A 64 21.26 -11.99 10.75
C VAL A 64 21.19 -12.45 9.26
N ALA A 65 20.40 -11.74 8.45
CA ALA A 65 20.52 -11.83 7.01
C ALA A 65 21.92 -11.35 6.66
N ALA A 66 22.65 -12.15 5.87
CA ALA A 66 24.00 -11.82 5.46
C ALA A 66 24.09 -10.33 5.10
N HIS A 67 25.07 -9.63 5.64
CA HIS A 67 25.28 -8.19 5.45
C HIS A 67 25.21 -7.75 3.98
N SER A 68 25.49 -8.67 3.06
CA SER A 68 25.34 -8.52 1.62
C SER A 68 23.88 -8.32 1.18
N ALA A 69 22.93 -9.14 1.67
CA ALA A 69 21.53 -9.07 1.28
C ALA A 69 20.87 -7.78 1.76
N ALA A 70 21.12 -7.36 3.00
CA ALA A 70 20.65 -6.09 3.53
C ALA A 70 21.22 -4.90 2.72
N ARG A 71 22.47 -4.98 2.31
CA ARG A 71 23.10 -3.99 1.43
C ARG A 71 22.44 -3.96 0.05
N ALA A 72 22.21 -5.13 -0.56
CA ALA A 72 21.54 -5.25 -1.85
C ALA A 72 20.12 -4.68 -1.79
N ALA A 73 19.34 -5.00 -0.74
CA ALA A 73 17.98 -4.49 -0.54
C ALA A 73 17.95 -2.96 -0.39
N ARG A 74 18.82 -2.39 0.44
CA ARG A 74 18.94 -0.92 0.57
C ARG A 74 19.34 -0.27 -0.77
N CYS A 75 20.29 -0.87 -1.49
CA CYS A 75 20.73 -0.36 -2.77
C CYS A 75 19.61 -0.42 -3.82
N TRP A 76 18.88 -1.54 -3.89
CA TRP A 76 17.73 -1.70 -4.76
C TRP A 76 16.64 -0.67 -4.44
N ASN A 77 16.26 -0.52 -3.18
CA ASN A 77 15.26 0.45 -2.72
C ASN A 77 15.62 1.89 -3.13
N LYS A 78 16.88 2.30 -2.97
CA LYS A 78 17.36 3.62 -3.38
C LYS A 78 17.22 3.87 -4.88
N HIS A 79 17.53 2.86 -5.71
CA HIS A 79 17.35 2.98 -7.17
C HIS A 79 15.89 2.91 -7.58
N ALA A 80 15.10 2.05 -6.94
CA ALA A 80 13.68 1.91 -7.16
C ALA A 80 12.90 3.18 -6.76
N GLU A 81 13.30 3.88 -5.71
CA GLU A 81 12.73 5.17 -5.32
C GLU A 81 12.86 6.22 -6.43
N LYS A 82 14.04 6.37 -6.99
CA LYS A 82 14.28 7.31 -8.10
C LYS A 82 13.51 6.93 -9.37
N LEU A 83 13.40 5.63 -9.65
CA LEU A 83 12.55 5.14 -10.74
C LEU A 83 11.08 5.46 -10.47
N ARG A 84 10.62 5.23 -9.24
CA ARG A 84 9.24 5.53 -8.84
C ARG A 84 8.90 7.01 -9.00
N ASP A 85 9.83 7.92 -8.73
CA ASP A 85 9.60 9.36 -8.91
C ASP A 85 9.34 9.69 -10.38
N SER A 86 10.12 9.13 -11.31
CA SER A 86 9.90 9.30 -12.74
C SER A 86 8.60 8.66 -13.22
N LEU A 87 8.24 7.47 -12.68
CA LEU A 87 6.96 6.81 -12.96
C LEU A 87 5.78 7.62 -12.40
N SER A 88 5.94 8.22 -11.23
CA SER A 88 4.90 9.03 -10.59
C SER A 88 4.60 10.29 -11.39
N ALA A 89 5.63 10.97 -11.91
CA ALA A 89 5.45 12.15 -12.75
C ALA A 89 4.61 11.87 -14.01
N VAL A 90 4.84 10.73 -14.68
CA VAL A 90 4.01 10.33 -15.84
C VAL A 90 2.61 9.91 -15.40
N ARG A 91 2.50 9.13 -14.31
CA ARG A 91 1.21 8.64 -13.82
C ARG A 91 0.29 9.76 -13.34
N GLU A 92 0.81 10.76 -12.67
CA GLU A 92 0.06 11.93 -12.19
C GLU A 92 -0.61 12.65 -13.35
N ILE A 93 0.13 12.91 -14.42
CA ILE A 93 -0.41 13.54 -15.63
C ILE A 93 -1.52 12.66 -16.26
N ASP A 94 -1.30 11.35 -16.32
CA ASP A 94 -2.33 10.42 -16.84
C ASP A 94 -3.61 10.45 -16.01
N VAL A 95 -3.50 10.55 -14.66
CA VAL A 95 -4.65 10.68 -13.74
C VAL A 95 -5.38 12.01 -13.96
N PHE A 96 -4.65 13.11 -14.06
CA PHE A 96 -5.26 14.42 -14.29
C PHE A 96 -6.05 14.48 -15.59
N ARG A 97 -5.52 13.88 -16.66
CA ARG A 97 -6.23 13.78 -17.93
C ARG A 97 -7.53 12.96 -17.84
N ASP A 98 -7.50 11.86 -17.05
CA ASP A 98 -8.70 11.07 -16.79
C ASP A 98 -9.76 11.89 -16.07
N LYS A 99 -9.36 12.61 -15.01
CA LYS A 99 -10.28 13.45 -14.25
C LYS A 99 -10.87 14.57 -15.08
N LEU A 100 -10.08 15.23 -15.92
CA LEU A 100 -10.59 16.25 -16.84
C LEU A 100 -11.54 15.66 -17.87
N SER A 101 -11.28 14.46 -18.38
CA SER A 101 -12.20 13.77 -19.31
C SER A 101 -13.55 13.45 -18.67
N VAL A 102 -13.55 12.96 -17.41
CA VAL A 102 -14.77 12.72 -16.65
C VAL A 102 -15.53 14.03 -16.41
N LEU A 103 -14.82 15.09 -16.01
CA LEU A 103 -15.41 16.40 -15.75
C LEU A 103 -16.03 17.00 -17.00
N ARG A 104 -15.39 16.86 -18.17
CA ARG A 104 -15.95 17.29 -19.46
C ARG A 104 -17.28 16.58 -19.72
N GLY A 105 -17.35 15.25 -19.56
CA GLY A 105 -18.59 14.50 -19.75
C GLY A 105 -19.74 14.95 -18.83
N THR A 106 -19.43 15.41 -17.61
CA THR A 106 -20.46 15.96 -16.70
C THR A 106 -20.91 17.37 -17.06
N LEU A 107 -20.06 18.19 -17.66
CA LEU A 107 -20.41 19.54 -18.12
C LEU A 107 -21.25 19.55 -19.40
N ASP A 108 -21.11 18.51 -20.23
CA ASP A 108 -21.90 18.33 -21.46
C ASP A 108 -23.31 17.77 -21.17
N ALA A 109 -23.53 17.20 -19.98
CA ALA A 109 -24.85 16.78 -19.52
C ALA A 109 -25.70 18.01 -19.15
N PRO A 110 -27.05 17.93 -19.18
CA PRO A 110 -27.93 19.00 -18.72
C PRO A 110 -27.68 19.26 -17.22
N SER A 111 -26.77 20.15 -16.92
CA SER A 111 -26.33 20.50 -15.56
C SER A 111 -26.89 21.86 -15.20
N GLY A 112 -27.06 22.12 -13.90
CA GLY A 112 -27.55 23.40 -13.38
C GLY A 112 -26.58 24.60 -13.57
N TYR A 113 -25.52 24.44 -14.36
CA TYR A 113 -24.57 25.50 -14.69
C TYR A 113 -25.13 26.41 -15.79
N SER A 114 -24.89 27.72 -15.67
CA SER A 114 -25.24 28.61 -16.77
C SER A 114 -24.43 28.26 -18.05
N PRO A 115 -25.02 28.40 -19.24
CA PRO A 115 -24.32 28.08 -20.51
C PRO A 115 -23.00 28.84 -20.68
N ARG A 116 -22.92 30.05 -20.11
CA ARG A 116 -21.68 30.87 -20.15
C ARG A 116 -20.58 30.30 -19.27
N SER A 117 -20.93 29.81 -18.08
CA SER A 117 -19.98 29.19 -17.14
C SER A 117 -19.48 27.85 -17.69
N SER A 118 -20.36 26.99 -18.26
CA SER A 118 -19.97 25.74 -18.88
C SER A 118 -18.98 25.94 -20.02
N ARG A 119 -19.26 26.90 -20.95
CA ARG A 119 -18.34 27.20 -22.06
C ARG A 119 -16.97 27.72 -21.57
N ALA A 120 -16.96 28.56 -20.52
CA ALA A 120 -15.70 29.05 -19.95
C ALA A 120 -14.88 27.91 -19.31
N CYS A 121 -15.54 27.01 -18.59
CA CYS A 121 -14.92 25.84 -17.98
C CYS A 121 -14.36 24.90 -19.04
N SER A 122 -15.14 24.55 -20.08
CA SER A 122 -14.73 23.68 -21.18
C SER A 122 -13.47 24.21 -21.88
N ARG A 123 -13.40 25.52 -22.14
CA ARG A 123 -12.21 26.15 -22.72
C ARG A 123 -10.98 26.00 -21.82
N GLN A 124 -11.14 26.21 -20.50
CA GLN A 124 -10.04 26.04 -19.54
C GLN A 124 -9.60 24.58 -19.45
N ILE A 125 -10.49 23.62 -19.53
CA ILE A 125 -10.19 22.19 -19.62
C ILE A 125 -9.33 21.91 -20.86
N GLU A 126 -9.73 22.39 -22.02
CA GLU A 126 -8.98 22.20 -23.27
C GLU A 126 -7.56 22.76 -23.20
N GLU A 127 -7.40 23.99 -22.68
CA GLU A 127 -6.08 24.58 -22.48
C GLU A 127 -5.20 23.71 -21.56
N LEU A 128 -5.77 23.21 -20.47
CA LEU A 128 -5.05 22.37 -19.49
C LEU A 128 -4.70 21.00 -20.10
N GLU A 129 -5.59 20.38 -20.86
CA GLU A 129 -5.33 19.10 -21.55
C GLU A 129 -4.20 19.22 -22.59
N VAL A 130 -4.18 20.30 -23.37
CA VAL A 130 -3.09 20.56 -24.33
C VAL A 130 -1.76 20.72 -23.61
N TRP A 131 -1.75 21.42 -22.46
CA TRP A 131 -0.54 21.57 -21.66
C TRP A 131 -0.10 20.21 -21.06
N LEU A 132 -1.02 19.45 -20.45
CA LEU A 132 -0.76 18.13 -19.89
C LEU A 132 -0.22 17.14 -20.94
N GLU A 133 -0.71 17.18 -22.18
CA GLU A 133 -0.19 16.33 -23.25
C GLU A 133 1.28 16.62 -23.56
N ARG A 134 1.70 17.89 -23.53
CA ARG A 134 3.10 18.28 -23.72
C ARG A 134 3.98 17.82 -22.56
N GLU A 135 3.52 18.07 -21.34
CA GLU A 135 4.22 17.64 -20.12
C GLU A 135 4.37 16.12 -20.05
N ARG A 136 3.33 15.38 -20.45
CA ARG A 136 3.40 13.92 -20.54
C ARG A 136 4.49 13.43 -21.49
N LYS A 137 4.63 14.05 -22.65
CA LYS A 137 5.70 13.69 -23.60
C LYS A 137 7.08 13.94 -23.02
N ILE A 138 7.26 15.04 -22.30
CA ILE A 138 8.53 15.39 -21.62
C ILE A 138 8.81 14.38 -20.50
N ALA A 139 7.84 14.13 -19.62
CA ALA A 139 7.98 13.19 -18.52
C ALA A 139 8.23 11.75 -19.01
N ALA A 140 7.57 11.32 -20.08
CA ALA A 140 7.77 9.99 -20.67
C ALA A 140 9.19 9.84 -21.26
N LYS A 141 9.73 10.86 -21.93
CA LYS A 141 11.12 10.85 -22.43
C LYS A 141 12.11 10.74 -21.26
N LYS A 142 11.90 11.50 -20.19
CA LYS A 142 12.73 11.44 -18.98
C LYS A 142 12.65 10.05 -18.34
N LEU A 143 11.45 9.48 -18.22
CA LEU A 143 11.26 8.12 -17.69
C LEU A 143 12.04 7.08 -18.50
N VAL A 144 11.99 7.11 -19.83
CA VAL A 144 12.73 6.18 -20.69
C VAL A 144 14.25 6.31 -20.48
N ALA A 145 14.75 7.54 -20.35
CA ALA A 145 16.17 7.79 -20.05
C ALA A 145 16.57 7.24 -18.67
N ASP A 146 15.75 7.48 -17.65
CA ASP A 146 15.96 6.97 -16.29
C ASP A 146 15.89 5.42 -16.23
N LEU A 147 14.96 4.81 -16.96
CA LEU A 147 14.87 3.36 -17.10
C LEU A 147 16.16 2.80 -17.71
N LYS A 148 16.59 3.34 -18.84
CA LYS A 148 17.84 2.90 -19.52
C LYS A 148 19.04 3.00 -18.59
N HIS A 149 19.15 4.07 -17.82
CA HIS A 149 20.29 4.30 -16.90
C HIS A 149 20.28 3.35 -15.69
N ARG A 150 19.11 2.92 -15.21
CA ARG A 150 18.97 2.15 -13.95
C ARG A 150 18.70 0.67 -14.13
N LYS A 151 18.23 0.27 -15.31
CA LYS A 151 17.74 -1.09 -15.59
C LYS A 151 18.75 -2.15 -15.16
N GLU A 152 19.94 -2.14 -15.74
CA GLU A 152 20.99 -3.15 -15.48
C GLU A 152 21.31 -3.27 -13.98
N ARG A 153 21.41 -2.13 -13.29
CA ARG A 153 21.69 -2.14 -11.85
C ARG A 153 20.56 -2.75 -11.03
N LEU A 154 19.31 -2.39 -11.35
CA LEU A 154 18.12 -2.89 -10.67
C LEU A 154 17.92 -4.39 -10.94
N GLU A 155 18.13 -4.85 -12.18
CA GLU A 155 18.03 -6.26 -12.54
C GLU A 155 19.09 -7.09 -11.81
N ARG A 156 20.36 -6.67 -11.81
CA ARG A 156 21.42 -7.37 -11.09
C ARG A 156 21.12 -7.48 -9.60
N LEU A 157 20.68 -6.40 -8.95
CA LEU A 157 20.31 -6.43 -7.53
C LEU A 157 19.08 -7.30 -7.28
N SER A 158 18.12 -7.36 -8.21
CA SER A 158 16.95 -8.23 -8.06
C SER A 158 17.34 -9.71 -8.09
N VAL A 159 18.28 -10.11 -8.96
CA VAL A 159 18.80 -11.48 -9.02
C VAL A 159 19.57 -11.84 -7.74
N GLU A 160 20.39 -10.93 -7.21
CA GLU A 160 21.09 -11.12 -5.94
C GLU A 160 20.11 -11.36 -4.78
N LEU A 161 19.01 -10.61 -4.73
CA LEU A 161 17.97 -10.76 -3.71
C LEU A 161 17.17 -12.07 -3.86
N GLU A 162 16.82 -12.47 -5.08
CA GLU A 162 16.18 -13.76 -5.35
C GLU A 162 17.08 -14.94 -4.94
N THR A 163 18.36 -14.88 -5.26
CA THR A 163 19.34 -15.89 -4.85
C THR A 163 19.43 -15.98 -3.33
N THR A 164 19.46 -14.85 -2.64
CA THR A 164 19.47 -14.81 -1.18
C THR A 164 18.21 -15.45 -0.59
N GLN A 165 17.05 -15.17 -1.15
CA GLN A 165 15.79 -15.78 -0.71
C GLN A 165 15.77 -17.28 -0.99
N ALA A 166 16.28 -17.73 -2.13
CA ALA A 166 16.40 -19.16 -2.47
C ALA A 166 17.32 -19.93 -1.52
N LEU A 167 18.30 -19.24 -0.90
CA LEU A 167 19.14 -19.80 0.15
C LEU A 167 18.47 -19.85 1.54
N GLY A 168 17.16 -19.54 1.63
CA GLY A 168 16.38 -19.63 2.85
C GLY A 168 16.41 -18.38 3.74
N TYR A 169 17.03 -17.28 3.30
CA TYR A 169 17.01 -16.04 4.06
C TYR A 169 15.69 -15.26 3.82
N SER A 170 14.98 -14.93 4.89
CA SER A 170 13.77 -14.09 4.79
C SER A 170 14.16 -12.64 4.54
N LEU A 171 13.64 -12.07 3.46
CA LEU A 171 13.81 -10.66 3.09
C LEU A 171 12.57 -9.82 3.46
N LEU A 172 11.52 -10.47 4.00
CA LEU A 172 10.27 -9.81 4.34
C LEU A 172 10.34 -9.15 5.72
N PRO A 173 9.75 -7.97 5.89
CA PRO A 173 9.69 -7.26 7.18
C PRO A 173 8.75 -7.93 8.19
N VAL A 174 7.90 -8.84 7.70
CA VAL A 174 6.88 -9.57 8.48
C VAL A 174 7.01 -11.06 8.24
N SER A 175 6.84 -11.85 9.30
CA SER A 175 6.91 -13.31 9.26
C SER A 175 5.55 -13.98 9.31
N SER A 176 4.51 -13.24 9.70
CA SER A 176 3.16 -13.77 9.91
C SER A 176 2.08 -12.72 9.64
N SER A 177 0.85 -13.18 9.49
CA SER A 177 -0.34 -12.30 9.46
C SER A 177 -0.50 -11.49 10.74
N SER A 178 -0.12 -12.04 11.91
CA SER A 178 -0.13 -11.32 13.18
C SER A 178 0.77 -10.08 13.17
N ASP A 179 1.95 -10.14 12.52
CA ASP A 179 2.83 -8.98 12.38
C ASP A 179 2.16 -7.87 11.54
N VAL A 180 1.39 -8.26 10.50
CA VAL A 180 0.65 -7.30 9.67
C VAL A 180 -0.43 -6.58 10.48
N PHE A 181 -1.19 -7.31 11.32
CA PHE A 181 -2.20 -6.70 12.21
C PHE A 181 -1.56 -5.77 13.25
N LYS A 182 -0.41 -6.14 13.81
CA LYS A 182 0.36 -5.26 14.70
C LYS A 182 0.75 -3.96 14.00
N MET A 183 1.29 -4.04 12.78
CA MET A 183 1.64 -2.86 11.98
C MET A 183 0.42 -1.99 11.64
N TYR A 184 -0.75 -2.62 11.42
CA TYR A 184 -2.01 -1.89 11.24
C TYR A 184 -2.40 -1.14 12.51
N GLY A 185 -2.39 -1.80 13.67
CA GLY A 185 -2.68 -1.16 14.96
C GLY A 185 -1.75 0.03 15.24
N GLU A 186 -0.45 -0.11 14.99
CA GLU A 186 0.53 0.99 15.09
C GLU A 186 0.18 2.13 14.12
N ALA A 187 -0.20 1.79 12.87
CA ALA A 187 -0.58 2.79 11.88
C ALA A 187 -1.83 3.58 12.28
N ILE A 188 -2.82 2.95 12.93
CA ILE A 188 -4.02 3.65 13.43
C ILE A 188 -3.69 4.49 14.67
N ALA A 189 -2.87 3.97 15.58
CA ALA A 189 -2.47 4.70 16.80
C ALA A 189 -1.69 6.00 16.50
N ASP A 190 -0.92 6.01 15.40
CA ASP A 190 -0.21 7.22 14.94
C ASP A 190 -1.17 8.33 14.44
N PHE A 191 -2.44 7.99 14.14
CA PHE A 191 -3.44 8.91 13.59
C PHE A 191 -4.78 8.81 14.34
N PRO A 192 -4.84 9.19 15.64
CA PRO A 192 -6.04 9.06 16.47
C PRO A 192 -7.20 9.93 15.97
N LYS A 193 -6.91 10.99 15.21
CA LYS A 193 -7.88 11.82 14.52
C LYS A 193 -7.41 12.04 13.09
N LEU A 194 -8.27 11.71 12.13
CA LEU A 194 -8.01 11.95 10.71
C LEU A 194 -8.61 13.30 10.30
N ASP A 195 -7.77 14.12 9.67
CA ASP A 195 -8.12 15.40 9.05
C ASP A 195 -7.32 15.60 7.76
N ALA A 196 -7.50 16.71 7.08
CA ALA A 196 -6.83 17.02 5.82
C ALA A 196 -5.29 17.03 5.94
N ASP A 197 -4.76 17.46 7.08
CA ASP A 197 -3.33 17.66 7.27
C ASP A 197 -2.59 16.33 7.43
N CYS A 198 -3.18 15.38 8.14
CA CYS A 198 -2.57 14.07 8.39
C CYS A 198 -2.94 12.98 7.36
N LEU A 199 -3.99 13.20 6.55
CA LEU A 199 -4.56 12.18 5.66
C LEU A 199 -3.55 11.67 4.61
N HIS A 200 -2.63 12.52 4.16
CA HIS A 200 -1.58 12.12 3.21
C HIS A 200 -0.58 11.14 3.84
N ASP A 201 -0.15 11.37 5.07
CA ASP A 201 0.79 10.49 5.77
C ASP A 201 0.11 9.22 6.24
N PHE A 202 -1.14 9.30 6.69
CA PHE A 202 -2.00 8.13 6.91
C PHE A 202 -2.07 7.24 5.66
N ARG A 203 -2.34 7.82 4.47
CA ARG A 203 -2.34 7.08 3.20
C ARG A 203 -1.03 6.36 2.91
N LYS A 204 0.12 6.98 3.18
CA LYS A 204 1.43 6.33 3.02
C LYS A 204 1.57 5.12 3.95
N ARG A 205 1.15 5.27 5.20
CA ARG A 205 1.21 4.24 6.23
C ARG A 205 0.36 3.02 5.85
N ILE A 206 -0.95 3.24 5.62
CA ILE A 206 -1.88 2.15 5.28
C ILE A 206 -1.53 1.46 3.95
N LYS A 207 -0.92 2.16 3.02
CA LYS A 207 -0.47 1.58 1.76
C LYS A 207 0.61 0.51 1.97
N ASN A 208 1.57 0.74 2.85
CA ASN A 208 2.62 -0.23 3.16
C ASN A 208 2.00 -1.46 3.86
N VAL A 209 1.16 -1.24 4.87
CA VAL A 209 0.43 -2.33 5.55
C VAL A 209 -0.39 -3.14 4.56
N ARG A 210 -1.10 -2.49 3.63
CA ARG A 210 -1.87 -3.18 2.60
C ARG A 210 -1.02 -4.10 1.73
N TYR A 211 0.13 -3.66 1.26
CA TYR A 211 0.99 -4.48 0.41
C TYR A 211 1.53 -5.71 1.14
N LEU A 212 1.76 -5.60 2.45
CA LEU A 212 2.15 -6.73 3.29
C LEU A 212 0.95 -7.65 3.56
N ALA A 213 -0.23 -7.09 3.81
CA ALA A 213 -1.45 -7.89 3.97
C ALA A 213 -1.77 -8.70 2.69
N GLU A 214 -1.57 -8.13 1.51
CA GLU A 214 -1.77 -8.83 0.23
C GLU A 214 -0.92 -10.12 0.10
N LEU A 215 0.22 -10.24 0.80
CA LEU A 215 1.06 -11.44 0.79
C LEU A 215 0.38 -12.63 1.48
N PHE A 216 -0.34 -12.36 2.56
CA PHE A 216 -0.99 -13.38 3.39
C PHE A 216 -2.48 -13.57 3.05
N ALA A 217 -3.03 -12.74 2.16
CA ALA A 217 -4.46 -12.73 1.84
C ALA A 217 -4.99 -14.04 1.24
N LYS A 218 -4.12 -14.89 0.66
CA LYS A 218 -4.50 -16.18 0.09
C LYS A 218 -4.63 -17.27 1.14
N THR A 219 -3.89 -17.19 2.22
CA THR A 219 -3.80 -18.21 3.28
C THR A 219 -4.57 -17.81 4.53
N ASP A 220 -4.82 -16.52 4.75
CA ASP A 220 -5.52 -15.99 5.90
C ASP A 220 -6.69 -15.08 5.50
N PRO A 221 -7.96 -15.54 5.71
CA PRO A 221 -9.16 -14.77 5.39
C PRO A 221 -9.24 -13.42 6.13
N GLN A 222 -8.69 -13.30 7.33
CA GLN A 222 -8.70 -12.05 8.09
C GLN A 222 -7.78 -11.02 7.45
N THR A 223 -6.57 -11.44 7.08
CA THR A 223 -5.63 -10.58 6.35
C THR A 223 -6.19 -10.18 4.98
N ALA A 224 -6.96 -11.08 4.32
CA ALA A 224 -7.67 -10.73 3.08
C ALA A 224 -8.70 -9.61 3.28
N ARG A 225 -9.47 -9.65 4.39
CA ARG A 225 -10.41 -8.58 4.76
C ARG A 225 -9.68 -7.27 5.06
N LEU A 226 -8.60 -7.33 5.82
CA LEU A 226 -7.75 -6.17 6.09
C LEU A 226 -7.22 -5.56 4.80
N ALA A 227 -6.65 -6.36 3.90
CA ALA A 227 -6.15 -5.90 2.60
C ALA A 227 -7.24 -5.21 1.76
N ALA A 228 -8.46 -5.75 1.76
CA ALA A 228 -9.61 -5.17 1.05
C ALA A 228 -10.04 -3.83 1.66
N ALA A 229 -10.17 -3.73 2.98
CA ALA A 229 -10.53 -2.50 3.68
C ALA A 229 -9.47 -1.41 3.45
N LEU A 230 -8.17 -1.74 3.59
CA LEU A 230 -7.08 -0.82 3.33
C LEU A 230 -7.01 -0.37 1.86
N LYS A 231 -7.40 -1.25 0.91
CA LYS A 231 -7.53 -0.88 -0.51
C LYS A 231 -8.64 0.15 -0.72
N THR A 232 -9.77 -0.02 -0.03
CA THR A 232 -10.91 0.91 -0.09
C THR A 232 -10.54 2.28 0.48
N MET A 233 -9.97 2.33 1.68
CA MET A 233 -9.47 3.57 2.30
C MET A 233 -8.45 4.27 1.39
N GLN A 234 -7.46 3.54 0.91
CA GLN A 234 -6.44 4.10 0.02
C GLN A 234 -7.02 4.63 -1.29
N GLY A 235 -8.07 3.99 -1.81
CA GLY A 235 -8.80 4.45 -2.98
C GLY A 235 -9.45 5.80 -2.75
N ALA A 236 -10.21 5.93 -1.65
CA ALA A 236 -10.91 7.17 -1.27
C ALA A 236 -9.93 8.33 -1.02
N VAL A 237 -8.87 8.09 -0.23
CA VAL A 237 -7.84 9.11 0.04
C VAL A 237 -7.05 9.45 -1.23
N GLY A 238 -6.85 8.48 -2.14
CA GLY A 238 -6.22 8.72 -3.43
C GLY A 238 -7.07 9.61 -4.33
N GLU A 239 -8.38 9.39 -4.35
CA GLU A 239 -9.34 10.18 -5.13
C GLU A 239 -9.33 11.65 -4.69
N TRP A 240 -9.37 11.90 -3.37
CA TRP A 240 -9.22 13.25 -2.81
C TRP A 240 -7.89 13.90 -3.21
N HIS A 241 -6.78 13.21 -2.99
CA HIS A 241 -5.44 13.72 -3.31
C HIS A 241 -5.31 14.09 -4.79
N ASP A 242 -5.85 13.27 -5.69
CA ASP A 242 -5.79 13.51 -7.13
C ASP A 242 -6.60 14.78 -7.52
N TRP A 243 -7.75 15.05 -6.89
CA TRP A 243 -8.51 16.28 -7.09
C TRP A 243 -7.80 17.50 -6.52
N GLN A 244 -7.22 17.38 -5.33
CA GLN A 244 -6.45 18.45 -4.67
C GLN A 244 -5.24 18.89 -5.52
N GLU A 245 -4.45 17.93 -5.99
CA GLU A 245 -3.28 18.22 -6.84
C GLU A 245 -3.70 18.84 -8.18
N LEU A 246 -4.79 18.36 -8.79
CA LEU A 246 -5.31 18.95 -10.03
C LEU A 246 -5.83 20.37 -9.81
N ALA A 247 -6.51 20.66 -8.71
CA ALA A 247 -6.94 22.01 -8.34
C ALA A 247 -5.75 22.96 -8.17
N GLN A 248 -4.72 22.52 -7.45
CA GLN A 248 -3.48 23.28 -7.27
C GLN A 248 -2.76 23.53 -8.59
N LEU A 249 -2.71 22.53 -9.47
CA LEU A 249 -2.12 22.66 -10.80
C LEU A 249 -2.87 23.69 -11.64
N ALA A 250 -4.21 23.59 -11.71
CA ALA A 250 -5.05 24.54 -12.43
C ALA A 250 -4.89 25.97 -11.88
N SER A 251 -4.86 26.12 -10.56
CA SER A 251 -4.60 27.40 -9.90
C SER A 251 -3.24 28.01 -10.33
N ARG A 252 -2.18 27.21 -10.35
CA ARG A 252 -0.83 27.67 -10.80
C ARG A 252 -0.83 28.08 -12.28
N GLN A 253 -1.48 27.30 -13.17
CA GLN A 253 -1.51 27.54 -14.60
C GLN A 253 -2.33 28.77 -14.98
N PHE A 254 -3.47 28.97 -14.31
CA PHE A 254 -4.39 30.06 -14.65
C PHE A 254 -4.23 31.34 -13.81
N ARG A 255 -3.37 31.33 -12.77
CA ARG A 255 -3.21 32.47 -11.83
C ARG A 255 -2.93 33.80 -12.52
N LYS A 256 -2.16 33.78 -13.62
CA LYS A 256 -1.81 35.00 -14.37
C LYS A 256 -2.87 35.45 -15.37
N ARG A 257 -3.69 34.51 -15.86
CA ARG A 257 -4.64 34.77 -16.96
C ARG A 257 -6.07 34.90 -16.50
N HIS A 258 -6.46 34.17 -15.46
CA HIS A 258 -7.84 34.06 -15.01
C HIS A 258 -7.90 34.12 -13.48
N LYS A 259 -7.90 35.30 -12.89
CA LYS A 259 -8.10 35.47 -11.43
C LYS A 259 -9.38 34.74 -11.01
N GLY A 260 -9.26 33.62 -10.31
CA GLY A 260 -10.38 32.82 -9.83
C GLY A 260 -11.20 32.15 -10.94
N GLY A 261 -10.53 31.45 -11.87
CA GLY A 261 -11.18 30.75 -12.99
C GLY A 261 -12.30 29.81 -12.56
N VAL A 262 -13.32 29.67 -13.42
CA VAL A 262 -14.47 28.80 -13.14
C VAL A 262 -14.02 27.34 -12.90
N LEU A 263 -13.06 26.86 -13.69
CA LEU A 263 -12.49 25.53 -13.53
C LEU A 263 -11.78 25.36 -12.18
N THR A 264 -10.97 26.33 -11.75
CA THR A 264 -10.25 26.23 -10.47
C THR A 264 -11.22 26.09 -9.29
N ARG A 265 -12.26 26.93 -9.23
CA ARG A 265 -13.29 26.85 -8.18
C ARG A 265 -14.03 25.51 -8.20
N LEU A 266 -14.36 25.00 -9.40
CA LEU A 266 -15.01 23.70 -9.53
C LEU A 266 -14.13 22.58 -9.00
N LEU A 267 -12.82 22.60 -9.33
CA LEU A 267 -11.87 21.59 -8.86
C LEU A 267 -11.65 21.69 -7.34
N GLU A 268 -11.64 22.88 -6.76
CA GLU A 268 -11.58 23.09 -5.32
C GLU A 268 -12.82 22.49 -4.62
N THR A 269 -14.03 22.74 -5.14
CA THR A 269 -15.26 22.13 -4.60
C THR A 269 -15.22 20.60 -4.69
N LEU A 270 -14.79 20.02 -5.82
CA LEU A 270 -14.65 18.58 -5.97
C LEU A 270 -13.60 17.98 -5.02
N SER A 271 -12.53 18.72 -4.75
CA SER A 271 -11.53 18.33 -3.75
C SER A 271 -12.11 18.30 -2.34
N GLU A 272 -12.87 19.31 -1.95
CA GLU A 272 -13.55 19.39 -0.63
C GLU A 272 -14.55 18.24 -0.46
N GLU A 273 -15.42 17.99 -1.45
CA GLU A 273 -16.37 16.88 -1.43
C GLU A 273 -15.66 15.52 -1.33
N SER A 274 -14.55 15.37 -2.06
CA SER A 274 -13.75 14.13 -2.03
C SER A 274 -13.04 13.94 -0.69
N LEU A 275 -12.63 15.03 -0.01
CA LEU A 275 -12.07 15.00 1.34
C LEU A 275 -13.08 14.41 2.33
N GLN A 276 -14.31 14.93 2.33
CA GLN A 276 -15.35 14.43 3.23
C GLN A 276 -15.62 12.93 3.01
N LYS A 277 -15.77 12.51 1.75
CA LYS A 277 -15.95 11.10 1.40
C LYS A 277 -14.77 10.23 1.85
N ALA A 278 -13.53 10.74 1.75
CA ALA A 278 -12.34 10.02 2.18
C ALA A 278 -12.31 9.83 3.71
N LEU A 279 -12.63 10.87 4.46
CA LEU A 279 -12.70 10.82 5.94
C LEU A 279 -13.78 9.85 6.41
N GLU A 280 -14.99 9.95 5.87
CA GLU A 280 -16.10 9.03 6.18
C GLU A 280 -15.75 7.58 5.85
N CYS A 281 -15.14 7.35 4.67
CA CYS A 281 -14.69 6.02 4.27
C CYS A 281 -13.66 5.45 5.26
N CYS A 282 -12.65 6.22 5.65
CA CYS A 282 -11.63 5.77 6.59
C CYS A 282 -12.23 5.45 7.95
N GLN A 283 -13.11 6.29 8.48
CA GLN A 283 -13.80 6.07 9.76
C GLN A 283 -14.65 4.80 9.72
N SER A 284 -15.47 4.64 8.69
CA SER A 284 -16.32 3.45 8.51
C SER A 284 -15.51 2.16 8.41
N GLN A 285 -14.44 2.14 7.62
CA GLN A 285 -13.61 0.95 7.45
C GLN A 285 -12.84 0.61 8.74
N ASN A 286 -12.33 1.59 9.48
CA ASN A 286 -11.67 1.37 10.77
C ASN A 286 -12.66 0.74 11.77
N ALA A 287 -13.87 1.30 11.91
CA ALA A 287 -14.88 0.76 12.81
C ALA A 287 -15.26 -0.69 12.47
N GLN A 288 -15.35 -1.04 11.18
CA GLN A 288 -15.64 -2.41 10.74
C GLN A 288 -14.49 -3.37 11.06
N LEU A 289 -13.24 -2.94 10.94
CA LEU A 289 -12.06 -3.74 11.27
C LEU A 289 -11.92 -3.96 12.76
N ASP A 290 -12.14 -2.94 13.58
CA ASP A 290 -12.09 -3.03 15.05
C ASP A 290 -13.13 -4.02 15.58
N TYR A 291 -14.36 -3.97 15.05
CA TYR A 291 -15.41 -4.91 15.41
C TYR A 291 -15.04 -6.36 15.03
N GLY A 292 -14.50 -6.57 13.84
CA GLY A 292 -14.06 -7.89 13.36
C GLY A 292 -12.89 -8.46 14.16
N ILE A 293 -11.94 -7.63 14.60
CA ILE A 293 -10.80 -8.05 15.42
C ILE A 293 -11.26 -8.42 16.84
N ALA A 294 -12.14 -7.63 17.45
CA ALA A 294 -12.70 -7.88 18.77
C ALA A 294 -13.52 -9.18 18.81
N ASP A 295 -14.37 -9.44 17.81
CA ASP A 295 -15.17 -10.68 17.69
C ASP A 295 -14.26 -11.92 17.57
N THR A 296 -13.17 -11.81 16.83
CA THR A 296 -12.21 -12.90 16.66
C THR A 296 -11.41 -13.17 17.93
N ALA A 297 -10.96 -12.12 18.63
CA ALA A 297 -10.27 -12.26 19.90
C ALA A 297 -11.17 -12.91 20.96
N ALA A 298 -12.46 -12.53 20.99
CA ALA A 298 -13.46 -13.15 21.85
C ALA A 298 -13.68 -14.66 21.54
N ARG A 299 -13.75 -15.02 20.26
CA ARG A 299 -13.88 -16.43 19.82
C ARG A 299 -12.64 -17.25 20.14
N LEU A 300 -11.43 -16.70 20.00
CA LEU A 300 -10.19 -17.39 20.35
C LEU A 300 -10.07 -17.61 21.85
N GLN A 301 -10.54 -16.67 22.69
CA GLN A 301 -10.58 -16.84 24.14
C GLN A 301 -11.58 -17.92 24.60
N LEU A 302 -12.68 -18.10 23.86
CA LEU A 302 -13.67 -19.15 24.12
C LEU A 302 -13.18 -20.55 23.74
N VAL A 303 -12.21 -20.66 22.86
CA VAL A 303 -11.64 -21.95 22.38
C VAL A 303 -10.38 -22.33 23.17
N ALA A 304 -9.75 -21.42 23.93
CA ALA A 304 -8.62 -21.73 24.76
C ALA A 304 -9.03 -22.71 25.88
N PRO A 305 -8.40 -23.90 26.01
CA PRO A 305 -8.74 -24.83 27.08
C PRO A 305 -8.46 -24.13 28.43
N LYS A 306 -9.45 -24.23 29.34
CA LYS A 306 -9.25 -23.77 30.72
C LYS A 306 -7.94 -24.36 31.27
N PRO A 307 -7.04 -23.54 31.83
CA PRO A 307 -5.84 -24.09 32.47
C PRO A 307 -6.27 -25.13 33.51
N PRO A 308 -5.57 -26.24 33.62
CA PRO A 308 -5.91 -27.27 34.61
C PRO A 308 -5.95 -26.62 35.98
N VAL A 309 -7.06 -26.80 36.67
CA VAL A 309 -7.22 -26.39 38.07
C VAL A 309 -6.13 -27.14 38.85
N ARG A 310 -5.10 -26.46 39.30
CA ARG A 310 -4.13 -27.03 40.26
C ARG A 310 -4.90 -27.32 41.54
N SER A 311 -5.13 -28.60 41.80
CA SER A 311 -5.54 -29.05 43.11
C SER A 311 -4.52 -28.59 44.14
N LEU A 312 -4.94 -27.68 45.00
CA LEU A 312 -4.15 -27.31 46.19
C LEU A 312 -4.15 -28.55 47.09
N ASP A 313 -3.03 -29.26 47.14
CA ASP A 313 -2.79 -30.27 48.16
C ASP A 313 -2.90 -29.62 49.54
N PRO A 314 -3.55 -30.26 50.51
CA PRO A 314 -3.72 -29.74 51.85
C PRO A 314 -2.35 -29.64 52.52
N VAL A 315 -1.98 -28.39 52.89
CA VAL A 315 -0.81 -28.08 53.67
C VAL A 315 -0.77 -28.90 54.95
N THR A 316 0.16 -29.83 55.07
CA THR A 316 0.55 -30.53 56.28
C THR A 316 0.88 -29.49 57.34
N GLN A 317 0.13 -29.52 58.43
CA GLN A 317 0.40 -28.78 59.68
C GLN A 317 1.81 -29.12 60.18
N PHE A 318 2.72 -28.17 60.16
CA PHE A 318 3.97 -28.26 60.89
C PHE A 318 3.74 -27.89 62.36
N ASP A 319 3.91 -28.90 63.20
CA ASP A 319 3.84 -28.87 64.66
C ASP A 319 4.95 -27.93 65.26
N LYS A 320 4.50 -26.82 65.86
CA LYS A 320 5.39 -25.96 66.67
C LYS A 320 5.48 -26.48 68.12
N ARG A 321 6.25 -27.51 68.37
CA ARG A 321 6.69 -27.87 69.66
C ARG A 321 8.05 -28.55 69.57
N ARG A 322 9.11 -27.78 69.69
CA ARG A 322 10.42 -28.12 70.35
C ARG A 322 11.42 -27.03 69.92
N LEU A 323 11.67 -26.17 70.87
CA LEU A 323 13.01 -25.84 71.41
C LEU A 323 12.81 -24.74 72.44
N ALA A 324 13.01 -25.20 73.63
CA ALA A 324 13.39 -24.37 74.79
C ALA A 324 14.79 -23.83 74.55
#